data_04e01ebf32712ea1e0669a3fe4c5f16f
#
_entry.id   04e01ebf32712ea1e0669a3fe4c5f16f
#
_cell.length_a   1.000
_cell.length_b   1.000
_cell.length_c   1.000
_cell.angle_alpha   90.00
_cell.angle_beta   90.00
_cell.angle_gamma   90.00
#
_symmetry.space_group_name_H-M   'P 1'
#
loop_
_entity.id
_entity.type
_entity.pdbx_description
1 polymer ?
#
loop_
_entity_poly.entity_id
_entity_poly.type
_entity_poly.pdbx_seq_one_letter_code
_entity_poly.pdbx_strand_id
1 'polypeptide(L)'
;MNFTNKERLFTASCLGGTLLSLLFWLTACDPVTIAIGGTAVAGAEVARNQNGVTGAISDSALQAKINKMLFDNDRDIFDRTELSVKHGTVVVIGYMKDQDQCTRTMELVKKTDGYQNVFFELSIGDLPDIKDLANDSGITSRIKSAMLFDGNIQSLNYDITTVKGVVYICGTAQSKYERDLVINCARSTSSVERVVSYISINRGGAS
;
A
#
# COMPACT_ATOMS: atom_id res chain seq x y z
N MET A 1 8.61 79.24 -6.25
CA MET A 1 9.73 78.94 -5.37
C MET A 1 9.71 77.46 -5.06
N ASN A 2 10.77 76.82 -5.48
CA ASN A 2 10.97 75.35 -5.51
C ASN A 2 10.98 74.74 -4.10
N PHE A 3 10.27 73.64 -3.92
CA PHE A 3 10.60 72.59 -2.96
C PHE A 3 10.37 71.23 -3.66
N THR A 4 11.33 70.81 -4.33
CA THR A 4 12.33 69.70 -4.19
C THR A 4 11.75 68.32 -3.95
N ASN A 5 11.73 67.65 -4.95
CA ASN A 5 11.87 66.29 -5.43
C ASN A 5 12.85 65.41 -4.57
N LYS A 6 12.56 65.14 -3.28
CA LYS A 6 13.43 64.31 -2.44
C LYS A 6 12.73 63.22 -1.64
N GLU A 7 11.40 63.11 -1.74
CA GLU A 7 10.63 62.15 -0.94
C GLU A 7 10.10 60.92 -1.74
N ARG A 8 10.50 60.78 -3.01
CA ARG A 8 10.00 59.71 -3.86
C ARG A 8 10.96 58.52 -4.10
N LEU A 9 12.10 58.50 -3.38
CA LEU A 9 13.13 57.46 -3.62
C LEU A 9 13.27 56.45 -2.44
N PHE A 10 12.45 56.52 -1.40
CA PHE A 10 12.58 55.59 -0.26
C PHE A 10 11.45 54.58 -0.10
N THR A 11 10.44 54.55 -0.96
CA THR A 11 9.32 53.60 -0.84
C THR A 11 9.34 52.48 -1.86
N ALA A 12 10.34 52.39 -2.72
CA ALA A 12 10.40 51.35 -3.76
C ALA A 12 11.31 50.15 -3.43
N SER A 13 11.94 50.13 -2.22
CA SER A 13 12.91 49.07 -1.89
C SER A 13 12.44 48.05 -0.86
N CYS A 14 11.22 48.16 -0.31
CA CYS A 14 10.73 47.21 0.70
C CYS A 14 9.65 46.24 0.20
N LEU A 15 9.16 46.34 -1.03
CA LEU A 15 8.14 45.43 -1.56
C LEU A 15 8.70 44.27 -2.39
N GLY A 16 9.99 44.26 -2.70
CA GLY A 16 10.64 43.20 -3.49
C GLY A 16 11.17 42.04 -2.67
N GLY A 17 11.29 42.17 -1.35
CA GLY A 17 11.92 41.17 -0.49
C GLY A 17 10.96 40.11 0.08
N THR A 18 9.69 40.40 0.16
CA THR A 18 8.71 39.49 0.80
C THR A 18 8.01 38.53 -0.14
N LEU A 19 8.06 38.76 -1.46
CA LEU A 19 7.45 37.86 -2.44
C LEU A 19 8.37 36.70 -2.83
N LEU A 20 9.67 36.83 -2.61
CA LEU A 20 10.65 35.77 -2.91
C LEU A 20 10.80 34.76 -1.75
N SER A 21 10.35 35.12 -0.56
CA SER A 21 10.43 34.26 0.64
C SER A 21 9.25 33.27 0.75
N LEU A 22 8.15 33.49 0.03
CA LEU A 22 6.98 32.59 0.09
C LEU A 22 7.06 31.43 -0.91
N LEU A 23 8.00 31.47 -1.85
CA LEU A 23 8.20 30.40 -2.85
C LEU A 23 9.15 29.29 -2.38
N PHE A 24 9.76 29.43 -1.18
CA PHE A 24 10.74 28.46 -0.69
C PHE A 24 10.15 27.40 0.26
N TRP A 25 8.85 27.45 0.55
CA TRP A 25 8.19 26.53 1.49
C TRP A 25 7.32 25.45 0.81
N LEU A 26 7.32 25.37 -0.54
CA LEU A 26 6.55 24.39 -1.31
C LEU A 26 7.38 23.27 -1.92
N THR A 27 8.66 23.14 -1.56
CA THR A 27 9.51 22.06 -2.04
C THR A 27 9.88 21.03 -0.97
N ALA A 28 8.99 20.80 0.00
CA ALA A 28 9.15 19.72 0.98
C ALA A 28 8.37 18.47 0.60
N CYS A 29 8.26 18.18 -0.70
CA CYS A 29 8.10 16.84 -1.22
C CYS A 29 9.36 16.54 -2.02
N ASP A 30 10.44 16.22 -1.32
CA ASP A 30 11.61 15.67 -1.99
C ASP A 30 11.21 14.34 -2.62
N PRO A 31 11.18 14.23 -3.97
CA PRO A 31 11.34 12.93 -4.56
C PRO A 31 12.75 12.50 -4.13
N VAL A 32 12.84 11.35 -3.48
CA VAL A 32 14.10 10.68 -3.22
C VAL A 32 14.94 10.75 -4.48
N THR A 33 15.91 11.66 -4.48
CA THR A 33 16.89 11.76 -5.55
C THR A 33 17.74 10.51 -5.44
N ILE A 34 17.41 9.50 -6.23
CA ILE A 34 18.31 8.38 -6.44
C ILE A 34 19.50 8.96 -7.15
N ALA A 35 20.51 9.32 -6.38
CA ALA A 35 21.82 9.64 -6.90
C ALA A 35 22.36 8.39 -7.61
N ILE A 36 22.30 8.40 -8.95
CA ILE A 36 23.02 7.47 -9.80
C ILE A 36 24.50 7.88 -9.73
N GLY A 37 25.15 7.46 -8.68
CA GLY A 37 26.58 7.58 -8.46
C GLY A 37 27.00 6.39 -7.63
N GLY A 38 27.55 5.37 -8.28
CA GLY A 38 27.85 4.07 -7.74
C GLY A 38 28.48 4.10 -6.35
N THR A 39 27.86 3.39 -5.45
CA THR A 39 28.40 2.38 -4.54
C THR A 39 27.26 1.90 -3.63
N ALA A 40 26.85 0.67 -3.82
CA ALA A 40 26.45 -0.32 -2.80
C ALA A 40 25.95 0.22 -1.45
N VAL A 41 24.69 0.65 -1.35
CA VAL A 41 24.01 0.78 -0.06
C VAL A 41 22.68 0.00 -0.02
N ALA A 42 22.21 -0.54 -1.15
CA ALA A 42 21.07 -1.45 -1.15
C ALA A 42 21.39 -2.86 -0.59
N GLY A 43 22.65 -3.12 -0.23
CA GLY A 43 23.09 -4.41 0.33
C GLY A 43 23.12 -4.49 1.87
N ALA A 44 22.92 -3.39 2.60
CA ALA A 44 23.18 -3.37 4.04
C ALA A 44 21.96 -3.70 4.92
N GLU A 45 20.73 -3.59 4.42
CA GLU A 45 19.54 -3.98 5.20
C GLU A 45 19.18 -5.45 5.04
N VAL A 46 19.52 -6.07 3.91
CA VAL A 46 19.31 -7.52 3.72
C VAL A 46 20.30 -8.35 4.58
N ALA A 47 21.45 -7.78 4.96
CA ALA A 47 22.47 -8.48 5.74
C ALA A 47 22.24 -8.46 7.25
N ARG A 48 21.30 -7.67 7.79
CA ARG A 48 21.04 -7.59 9.25
C ARG A 48 20.06 -8.62 9.77
N ASN A 49 19.34 -9.32 8.90
CA ASN A 49 18.39 -10.36 9.30
C ASN A 49 18.98 -11.79 9.20
N GLN A 50 20.32 -11.93 9.27
CA GLN A 50 21.00 -13.25 9.21
C GLN A 50 21.01 -14.02 10.51
N ASN A 51 20.18 -13.71 11.49
CA ASN A 51 20.01 -14.57 12.66
C ASN A 51 18.60 -15.18 12.65
N GLY A 52 18.48 -16.28 11.88
CA GLY A 52 17.55 -17.34 12.21
C GLY A 52 16.19 -17.38 11.58
N VAL A 53 16.04 -17.14 10.26
CA VAL A 53 15.01 -17.85 9.46
C VAL A 53 15.57 -18.04 8.04
N THR A 54 15.78 -19.27 7.66
CA THR A 54 16.15 -19.72 6.32
C THR A 54 15.29 -19.09 5.24
N GLY A 55 15.86 -18.16 4.44
CA GLY A 55 15.38 -17.86 3.09
C GLY A 55 14.00 -17.22 2.94
N ALA A 56 13.40 -16.66 3.98
CA ALA A 56 12.11 -15.97 3.86
C ALA A 56 12.27 -14.67 3.04
N ILE A 57 11.66 -14.67 1.88
CA ILE A 57 11.56 -13.46 1.04
C ILE A 57 10.67 -12.46 1.79
N SER A 58 11.04 -11.16 1.81
CA SER A 58 10.17 -10.14 2.41
C SER A 58 8.84 -10.02 1.63
N ASP A 59 7.76 -9.63 2.32
CA ASP A 59 6.44 -9.47 1.68
C ASP A 59 6.50 -8.54 0.46
N SER A 60 7.26 -7.44 0.55
CA SER A 60 7.45 -6.50 -0.56
C SER A 60 8.21 -7.11 -1.75
N ALA A 61 9.24 -7.93 -1.49
CA ALA A 61 9.97 -8.62 -2.53
C ALA A 61 9.11 -9.72 -3.19
N LEU A 62 8.31 -10.42 -2.41
CA LEU A 62 7.35 -11.41 -2.92
C LEU A 62 6.29 -10.75 -3.80
N GLN A 63 5.71 -9.63 -3.35
CA GLN A 63 4.74 -8.85 -4.13
C GLN A 63 5.36 -8.36 -5.45
N ALA A 64 6.58 -7.81 -5.41
CA ALA A 64 7.28 -7.36 -6.60
C ALA A 64 7.56 -8.51 -7.58
N LYS A 65 7.90 -9.71 -7.07
CA LYS A 65 8.14 -10.90 -7.88
C LYS A 65 6.87 -11.38 -8.59
N ILE A 66 5.73 -11.43 -7.89
CA ILE A 66 4.45 -11.81 -8.48
C ILE A 66 4.01 -10.75 -9.51
N ASN A 67 4.10 -9.46 -9.17
CA ASN A 67 3.77 -8.37 -10.10
C ASN A 67 4.61 -8.46 -11.37
N LYS A 68 5.92 -8.71 -11.25
CA LYS A 68 6.79 -8.90 -12.40
C LYS A 68 6.39 -10.12 -13.24
N MET A 69 6.04 -11.25 -12.61
CA MET A 69 5.57 -12.45 -13.29
C MET A 69 4.31 -12.17 -14.11
N LEU A 70 3.33 -11.49 -13.53
CA LEU A 70 2.10 -11.12 -14.22
C LEU A 70 2.37 -10.15 -15.37
N PHE A 71 3.14 -9.09 -15.11
CA PHE A 71 3.47 -8.05 -16.10
C PHE A 71 4.21 -8.61 -17.32
N ASP A 72 5.22 -9.45 -17.09
CA ASP A 72 6.06 -10.00 -18.16
C ASP A 72 5.31 -11.02 -19.04
N ASN A 73 4.27 -11.68 -18.50
CA ASN A 73 3.54 -12.72 -19.22
C ASN A 73 2.22 -12.22 -19.81
N ASP A 74 1.49 -11.35 -19.13
CA ASP A 74 0.22 -10.82 -19.61
C ASP A 74 -0.10 -9.47 -18.94
N ARG A 75 0.08 -8.38 -19.68
CA ARG A 75 -0.16 -7.02 -19.21
C ARG A 75 -1.62 -6.78 -18.82
N ASP A 76 -2.57 -7.36 -19.53
CA ASP A 76 -3.99 -7.19 -19.22
C ASP A 76 -4.36 -7.92 -17.91
N ILE A 77 -3.79 -9.09 -17.64
CA ILE A 77 -3.93 -9.77 -16.35
C ILE A 77 -3.30 -8.92 -15.23
N PHE A 78 -2.10 -8.38 -15.46
CA PHE A 78 -1.44 -7.51 -14.48
C PHE A 78 -2.30 -6.30 -14.13
N ASP A 79 -2.83 -5.59 -15.14
CA ASP A 79 -3.65 -4.40 -14.95
C ASP A 79 -5.01 -4.71 -14.26
N ARG A 80 -5.43 -5.99 -14.22
CA ARG A 80 -6.67 -6.49 -13.61
C ARG A 80 -6.47 -7.14 -12.25
N THR A 81 -5.23 -7.23 -11.78
CA THR A 81 -4.88 -7.94 -10.55
C THR A 81 -4.38 -6.97 -9.49
N GLU A 82 -4.95 -7.07 -8.29
CA GLU A 82 -4.48 -6.44 -7.06
C GLU A 82 -3.93 -7.52 -6.12
N LEU A 83 -2.82 -7.23 -5.45
CA LEU A 83 -2.17 -8.17 -4.53
C LEU A 83 -2.16 -7.62 -3.11
N SER A 84 -2.63 -8.43 -2.16
CA SER A 84 -2.42 -8.21 -0.74
C SER A 84 -1.43 -9.27 -0.23
N VAL A 85 -0.31 -8.83 0.35
CA VAL A 85 0.76 -9.74 0.80
C VAL A 85 1.14 -9.40 2.24
N LYS A 86 1.01 -10.38 3.13
CA LYS A 86 1.41 -10.22 4.53
C LYS A 86 1.89 -11.52 5.15
N HIS A 87 3.08 -11.49 5.75
CA HIS A 87 3.72 -12.64 6.40
C HIS A 87 3.74 -13.89 5.51
N GLY A 88 4.10 -13.72 4.23
CA GLY A 88 4.14 -14.81 3.25
C GLY A 88 2.78 -15.33 2.79
N THR A 89 1.68 -14.77 3.26
CA THR A 89 0.34 -15.04 2.73
C THR A 89 0.03 -14.05 1.63
N VAL A 90 -0.41 -14.56 0.48
CA VAL A 90 -0.77 -13.80 -0.72
C VAL A 90 -2.25 -13.94 -0.97
N VAL A 91 -2.94 -12.83 -1.15
CA VAL A 91 -4.32 -12.81 -1.66
C VAL A 91 -4.29 -12.12 -3.03
N VAL A 92 -4.71 -12.84 -4.05
CA VAL A 92 -4.78 -12.38 -5.44
C VAL A 92 -6.22 -11.98 -5.74
N ILE A 93 -6.44 -10.69 -5.90
CA ILE A 93 -7.78 -10.11 -6.09
C ILE A 93 -7.86 -9.61 -7.53
N GLY A 94 -8.99 -9.81 -8.21
CA GLY A 94 -9.09 -9.28 -9.57
C GLY A 94 -10.43 -9.49 -10.26
N TYR A 95 -10.65 -8.67 -11.29
CA TYR A 95 -11.81 -8.77 -12.18
C TYR A 95 -11.34 -9.15 -13.59
N MET A 96 -11.45 -10.43 -13.91
CA MET A 96 -11.01 -11.02 -15.18
C MET A 96 -12.10 -10.93 -16.23
N LYS A 97 -11.72 -10.98 -17.52
CA LYS A 97 -12.67 -10.92 -18.64
C LYS A 97 -13.47 -12.23 -18.76
N ASP A 98 -12.81 -13.34 -18.48
CA ASP A 98 -13.36 -14.67 -18.67
C ASP A 98 -12.69 -15.71 -17.76
N GLN A 99 -13.17 -16.94 -17.83
CA GLN A 99 -12.66 -18.06 -17.03
C GLN A 99 -11.24 -18.48 -17.43
N ASP A 100 -10.86 -18.31 -18.69
CA ASP A 100 -9.51 -18.63 -19.18
C ASP A 100 -8.50 -17.68 -18.52
N GLN A 101 -8.82 -16.38 -18.48
CA GLN A 101 -7.98 -15.39 -17.81
C GLN A 101 -7.84 -15.66 -16.30
N CYS A 102 -8.92 -16.08 -15.62
CA CYS A 102 -8.84 -16.54 -14.23
C CYS A 102 -7.85 -17.71 -14.08
N THR A 103 -7.96 -18.71 -14.93
CA THR A 103 -7.10 -19.90 -14.89
C THR A 103 -5.64 -19.53 -15.14
N ARG A 104 -5.37 -18.72 -16.15
CA ARG A 104 -4.01 -18.23 -16.47
C ARG A 104 -3.40 -17.42 -15.33
N THR A 105 -4.20 -16.56 -14.70
CA THR A 105 -3.74 -15.80 -13.52
C THR A 105 -3.29 -16.73 -12.39
N MET A 106 -4.12 -17.75 -12.07
CA MET A 106 -3.77 -18.73 -11.05
C MET A 106 -2.51 -19.52 -11.40
N GLU A 107 -2.34 -19.93 -12.66
CA GLU A 107 -1.15 -20.64 -13.12
C GLU A 107 0.12 -19.78 -13.03
N LEU A 108 0.06 -18.51 -13.44
CA LEU A 108 1.19 -17.60 -13.38
C LEU A 108 1.62 -17.35 -11.93
N VAL A 109 0.67 -17.09 -11.03
CA VAL A 109 0.99 -16.86 -9.61
C VAL A 109 1.56 -18.14 -8.98
N LYS A 110 1.01 -19.31 -9.27
CA LYS A 110 1.51 -20.61 -8.74
C LYS A 110 2.91 -20.96 -9.21
N LYS A 111 3.39 -20.41 -10.34
CA LYS A 111 4.79 -20.58 -10.80
C LYS A 111 5.78 -19.73 -10.00
N THR A 112 5.29 -18.78 -9.20
CA THR A 112 6.13 -17.96 -8.34
C THR A 112 6.34 -18.69 -7.01
N ASP A 113 7.56 -18.83 -6.57
CA ASP A 113 7.92 -19.40 -5.27
C ASP A 113 8.09 -18.29 -4.21
N GLY A 114 8.11 -18.67 -2.94
CA GLY A 114 8.39 -17.79 -1.81
C GLY A 114 7.16 -17.41 -0.96
N TYR A 115 5.94 -17.77 -1.37
CA TYR A 115 4.76 -17.64 -0.51
C TYR A 115 4.57 -18.88 0.38
N GLN A 116 3.92 -18.68 1.52
CA GLN A 116 3.49 -19.77 2.41
C GLN A 116 2.07 -20.23 2.05
N ASN A 117 1.20 -19.26 1.79
CA ASN A 117 -0.19 -19.49 1.40
C ASN A 117 -0.56 -18.55 0.25
N VAL A 118 -1.42 -19.03 -0.66
CA VAL A 118 -2.01 -18.20 -1.71
C VAL A 118 -3.50 -18.43 -1.79
N PHE A 119 -4.26 -17.35 -1.85
CA PHE A 119 -5.70 -17.33 -2.00
C PHE A 119 -6.07 -16.53 -3.24
N PHE A 120 -7.11 -16.96 -3.95
CA PHE A 120 -7.57 -16.33 -5.18
C PHE A 120 -9.00 -15.84 -5.01
N GLU A 121 -9.17 -14.53 -5.10
CA GLU A 121 -10.45 -13.81 -5.10
C GLU A 121 -10.66 -13.21 -6.50
N LEU A 122 -10.75 -14.07 -7.50
CA LEU A 122 -10.93 -13.70 -8.90
C LEU A 122 -12.42 -13.80 -9.28
N SER A 123 -12.94 -12.75 -9.89
CA SER A 123 -14.30 -12.67 -10.41
C SER A 123 -14.26 -12.31 -11.89
N ILE A 124 -15.30 -12.71 -12.64
CA ILE A 124 -15.47 -12.29 -14.03
C ILE A 124 -16.26 -10.98 -14.01
N GLY A 125 -15.76 -9.95 -14.68
CA GLY A 125 -16.42 -8.66 -14.76
C GLY A 125 -15.52 -7.51 -15.17
N ASP A 126 -16.11 -6.31 -15.15
CA ASP A 126 -15.41 -5.08 -15.50
C ASP A 126 -14.50 -4.60 -14.37
N LEU A 127 -13.44 -3.90 -14.74
CA LEU A 127 -12.56 -3.21 -13.81
C LEU A 127 -13.33 -2.19 -12.95
N PRO A 128 -12.85 -1.91 -11.72
CA PRO A 128 -13.34 -0.77 -10.94
C PRO A 128 -13.26 0.53 -11.73
N ASP A 129 -14.29 1.35 -11.67
CA ASP A 129 -14.27 2.68 -12.26
C ASP A 129 -13.57 3.70 -11.32
N ILE A 130 -13.47 4.96 -11.77
CA ILE A 130 -12.79 6.02 -11.00
C ILE A 130 -13.50 6.28 -9.65
N LYS A 131 -14.83 6.12 -9.60
CA LYS A 131 -15.61 6.29 -8.36
C LYS A 131 -15.36 5.13 -7.41
N ASP A 132 -15.32 3.91 -7.94
CA ASP A 132 -14.95 2.72 -7.18
C ASP A 132 -13.57 2.91 -6.54
N LEU A 133 -12.56 3.29 -7.35
CA LEU A 133 -11.17 3.51 -6.88
C LEU A 133 -11.09 4.58 -5.78
N ALA A 134 -11.81 5.70 -5.95
CA ALA A 134 -11.83 6.77 -4.95
C ALA A 134 -12.52 6.31 -3.65
N ASN A 135 -13.65 5.60 -3.76
CA ASN A 135 -14.37 5.05 -2.62
C ASN A 135 -13.52 4.00 -1.87
N ASP A 136 -12.92 3.06 -2.60
CA ASP A 136 -12.09 1.98 -2.07
C ASP A 136 -10.85 2.52 -1.33
N SER A 137 -10.17 3.52 -1.91
CA SER A 137 -9.09 4.23 -1.25
C SER A 137 -9.53 4.90 0.04
N GLY A 138 -10.71 5.54 0.04
CA GLY A 138 -11.32 6.14 1.22
C GLY A 138 -11.66 5.11 2.30
N ILE A 139 -12.23 3.98 1.94
CA ILE A 139 -12.53 2.86 2.85
C ILE A 139 -11.23 2.35 3.49
N THR A 140 -10.25 1.99 2.66
CA THR A 140 -8.94 1.48 3.12
C THR A 140 -8.27 2.43 4.10
N SER A 141 -8.26 3.74 3.80
CA SER A 141 -7.64 4.77 4.64
C SER A 141 -8.34 4.89 6.00
N ARG A 142 -9.70 4.85 6.02
CA ARG A 142 -10.48 4.90 7.28
C ARG A 142 -10.21 3.69 8.15
N ILE A 143 -10.18 2.48 7.57
CA ILE A 143 -9.90 1.25 8.32
C ILE A 143 -8.48 1.29 8.88
N LYS A 144 -7.47 1.60 8.05
CA LYS A 144 -6.07 1.68 8.50
C LYS A 144 -5.90 2.72 9.62
N SER A 145 -6.55 3.89 9.51
CA SER A 145 -6.52 4.90 10.57
C SER A 145 -7.20 4.40 11.85
N ALA A 146 -8.39 3.82 11.76
CA ALA A 146 -9.10 3.31 12.93
C ALA A 146 -8.28 2.21 13.66
N MET A 147 -7.67 1.30 12.90
CA MET A 147 -6.79 0.27 13.47
C MET A 147 -5.53 0.85 14.12
N LEU A 148 -4.97 1.92 13.56
CA LEU A 148 -3.77 2.57 14.10
C LEU A 148 -4.04 3.22 15.47
N PHE A 149 -5.25 3.75 15.69
CA PHE A 149 -5.64 4.40 16.94
C PHE A 149 -6.21 3.44 17.99
N ASP A 150 -6.46 2.17 17.64
CA ASP A 150 -6.89 1.16 18.61
C ASP A 150 -5.67 0.45 19.21
N GLY A 151 -5.38 0.73 20.48
CA GLY A 151 -4.23 0.16 21.20
C GLY A 151 -4.27 -1.36 21.36
N ASN A 152 -5.39 -2.03 21.04
CA ASN A 152 -5.52 -3.48 21.10
C ASN A 152 -5.24 -4.15 19.73
N ILE A 153 -4.97 -3.36 18.69
CA ILE A 153 -4.70 -3.84 17.33
C ILE A 153 -3.25 -3.52 16.96
N GLN A 154 -2.47 -4.52 16.62
CA GLN A 154 -1.14 -4.34 16.04
C GLN A 154 -1.27 -4.09 14.52
N SER A 155 -1.66 -2.87 14.14
CA SER A 155 -2.03 -2.51 12.77
C SER A 155 -0.99 -2.88 11.72
N LEU A 156 0.30 -2.88 12.06
CA LEU A 156 1.40 -3.26 11.16
C LEU A 156 1.41 -4.74 10.78
N ASN A 157 0.68 -5.58 11.51
CA ASN A 157 0.59 -7.01 11.21
C ASN A 157 -0.45 -7.34 10.14
N TYR A 158 -1.11 -6.31 9.60
CA TYR A 158 -2.19 -6.50 8.62
C TYR A 158 -1.90 -5.72 7.34
N ASP A 159 -2.35 -6.28 6.24
CA ASP A 159 -2.55 -5.56 4.99
C ASP A 159 -4.04 -5.51 4.67
N ILE A 160 -4.49 -4.32 4.24
CA ILE A 160 -5.89 -4.03 3.93
C ILE A 160 -5.96 -3.54 2.49
N THR A 161 -6.70 -4.26 1.69
CA THR A 161 -7.00 -3.93 0.29
C THR A 161 -8.50 -3.88 0.10
N THR A 162 -9.00 -2.85 -0.56
CA THR A 162 -10.43 -2.73 -0.89
C THR A 162 -10.60 -2.70 -2.40
N VAL A 163 -11.53 -3.51 -2.91
CA VAL A 163 -11.89 -3.53 -4.33
C VAL A 163 -13.41 -3.61 -4.45
N LYS A 164 -14.01 -2.61 -5.09
CA LYS A 164 -15.48 -2.45 -5.25
C LYS A 164 -16.23 -2.63 -3.94
N GLY A 165 -15.82 -1.94 -2.88
CA GLY A 165 -16.45 -1.98 -1.56
C GLY A 165 -16.18 -3.26 -0.76
N VAL A 166 -15.54 -4.27 -1.34
CA VAL A 166 -15.15 -5.49 -0.65
C VAL A 166 -13.77 -5.30 -0.04
N VAL A 167 -13.69 -5.45 1.28
CA VAL A 167 -12.45 -5.31 2.06
C VAL A 167 -11.81 -6.69 2.26
N TYR A 168 -10.59 -6.83 1.79
CA TYR A 168 -9.75 -8.01 1.98
C TYR A 168 -8.71 -7.70 3.05
N ILE A 169 -8.63 -8.56 4.08
CA ILE A 169 -7.71 -8.39 5.21
C ILE A 169 -6.78 -9.58 5.25
N CYS A 170 -5.50 -9.34 5.08
CA CYS A 170 -4.46 -10.34 5.19
C CYS A 170 -3.55 -10.03 6.37
N GLY A 171 -3.14 -11.03 7.17
CA GLY A 171 -2.24 -10.77 8.28
C GLY A 171 -2.23 -11.83 9.38
N THR A 172 -1.66 -11.44 10.53
CA THR A 172 -1.55 -12.33 11.69
C THR A 172 -1.93 -11.59 12.97
N ALA A 173 -2.98 -12.07 13.62
CA ALA A 173 -3.42 -11.59 14.93
C ALA A 173 -2.66 -12.33 16.05
N GLN A 174 -2.39 -11.64 17.16
CA GLN A 174 -1.80 -12.24 18.35
C GLN A 174 -2.84 -13.05 19.15
N SER A 175 -4.12 -12.78 18.97
CA SER A 175 -5.22 -13.45 19.64
C SER A 175 -6.48 -13.49 18.79
N LYS A 176 -7.43 -14.36 19.18
CA LYS A 176 -8.77 -14.36 18.60
C LYS A 176 -9.49 -13.02 18.83
N TYR A 177 -9.27 -12.41 19.99
CA TYR A 177 -9.85 -11.11 20.32
C TYR A 177 -9.39 -10.00 19.36
N GLU A 178 -8.09 -9.90 19.13
CA GLU A 178 -7.54 -8.91 18.18
C GLU A 178 -8.06 -9.14 16.75
N ARG A 179 -8.09 -10.40 16.29
CA ARG A 179 -8.66 -10.73 14.98
C ARG A 179 -10.10 -10.25 14.85
N ASP A 180 -10.92 -10.49 15.88
CA ASP A 180 -12.33 -10.13 15.87
C ASP A 180 -12.50 -8.60 15.93
N LEU A 181 -11.63 -7.87 16.65
CA LEU A 181 -11.57 -6.39 16.62
C LEU A 181 -11.27 -5.87 15.22
N VAL A 182 -10.26 -6.40 14.54
CA VAL A 182 -9.90 -5.99 13.17
C VAL A 182 -11.06 -6.20 12.20
N ILE A 183 -11.70 -7.36 12.25
CA ILE A 183 -12.88 -7.65 11.39
C ILE A 183 -14.02 -6.71 11.69
N ASN A 184 -14.31 -6.43 12.96
CA ASN A 184 -15.39 -5.52 13.36
C ASN A 184 -15.08 -4.08 12.97
N CYS A 185 -13.85 -3.62 13.12
CA CYS A 185 -13.40 -2.32 12.65
C CYS A 185 -13.67 -2.14 11.15
N ALA A 186 -13.30 -3.12 10.35
CA ALA A 186 -13.59 -3.09 8.91
C ALA A 186 -15.10 -3.10 8.61
N ARG A 187 -15.88 -3.95 9.26
CA ARG A 187 -17.32 -4.06 9.04
C ARG A 187 -18.10 -2.81 9.45
N SER A 188 -17.63 -2.08 10.45
CA SER A 188 -18.28 -0.85 10.93
C SER A 188 -17.93 0.38 10.10
N THR A 189 -16.97 0.26 9.19
CA THR A 189 -16.55 1.37 8.32
C THR A 189 -17.61 1.62 7.24
N SER A 190 -17.98 2.89 7.09
CA SER A 190 -18.98 3.28 6.09
C SER A 190 -18.58 2.92 4.66
N SER A 191 -19.54 2.55 3.84
CA SER A 191 -19.36 2.12 2.43
C SER A 191 -18.66 0.77 2.25
N VAL A 192 -18.40 0.02 3.33
CA VAL A 192 -17.96 -1.37 3.23
C VAL A 192 -19.17 -2.26 2.92
N GLU A 193 -19.09 -3.00 1.82
CA GLU A 193 -20.14 -3.94 1.41
C GLU A 193 -19.91 -5.33 2.02
N ARG A 194 -18.66 -5.77 2.04
CA ARG A 194 -18.28 -7.10 2.53
C ARG A 194 -16.85 -7.11 3.04
N VAL A 195 -16.57 -7.95 4.04
CA VAL A 195 -15.23 -8.20 4.58
C VAL A 195 -14.87 -9.66 4.36
N VAL A 196 -13.74 -9.88 3.70
CA VAL A 196 -13.09 -11.18 3.50
C VAL A 196 -11.81 -11.20 4.32
N SER A 197 -11.64 -12.19 5.20
CA SER A 197 -10.54 -12.22 6.15
C SER A 197 -9.65 -13.45 5.95
N TYR A 198 -8.38 -13.20 5.71
CA TYR A 198 -7.27 -14.17 5.67
C TYR A 198 -6.32 -13.93 6.84
N ILE A 199 -6.88 -13.68 8.02
CA ILE A 199 -6.11 -13.46 9.25
C ILE A 199 -5.83 -14.80 9.91
N SER A 200 -4.55 -15.15 10.02
CA SER A 200 -4.08 -16.24 10.87
C SER A 200 -3.97 -15.79 12.32
N ILE A 201 -3.98 -16.74 13.26
CA ILE A 201 -3.71 -16.46 14.68
C ILE A 201 -2.33 -17.01 15.02
N ASN A 202 -1.49 -16.16 15.61
CA ASN A 202 -0.19 -16.58 16.10
C ASN A 202 -0.37 -17.61 17.24
N ARG A 203 -0.01 -18.87 17.00
CA ARG A 203 -0.12 -19.95 17.97
C ARG A 203 1.06 -20.01 18.95
N GLY A 204 2.02 -19.06 18.83
CA GLY A 204 3.25 -19.06 19.62
C GLY A 204 3.17 -18.40 21.00
N GLY A 205 1.99 -18.02 21.49
CA GLY A 205 1.79 -17.32 22.76
C GLY A 205 1.03 -18.10 23.83
N ALA A 206 0.91 -19.42 23.72
CA ALA A 206 0.34 -20.26 24.78
C ALA A 206 1.48 -21.02 25.49
N SER A 207 2.15 -20.36 26.43
CA SER A 207 2.94 -20.97 27.49
C SER A 207 2.66 -20.24 28.80
#